data_ddffbd5bc6c61ec5f79fec1a12823b93
#
_entry.id   ddffbd5bc6c61ec5f79fec1a12823b93
#
_cell.length_a   1.000
_cell.length_b   1.000
_cell.length_c   1.000
_cell.angle_alpha   90.00
_cell.angle_beta   90.00
_cell.angle_gamma   90.00
#
_symmetry.space_group_name_H-M   'P 1'
#
loop_
_entity.id
_entity.type
_entity.pdbx_description
1 polymer ?
#
loop_
_entity_poly.entity_id
_entity_poly.type
_entity_poly.pdbx_seq_one_letter_code
_entity_poly.pdbx_strand_id
1 'polypeptide(L)'
;MLRSALSRLTLTARPAAPTTTRAFASNRSKRGIYAGKDIRFGNNISFSHRKTRRTFKPNAQRKRLWSETLGCWLRFNLTTHALRCIDRAGGIDAYLLKTPDAKLGALAGANARRMIEAARASRDPS
;
A
#
# COMPACT_ATOMS: atom_id res chain seq x y z
N MET A 1 -55.69 -9.54 -34.62
CA MET A 1 -54.74 -8.56 -34.10
C MET A 1 -53.77 -9.28 -33.18
N LEU A 2 -52.63 -9.69 -33.69
CA LEU A 2 -51.59 -10.40 -32.93
C LEU A 2 -50.52 -9.39 -32.53
N ARG A 3 -50.46 -9.04 -31.25
CA ARG A 3 -49.35 -8.27 -30.69
C ARG A 3 -48.28 -9.24 -30.24
N SER A 4 -47.22 -9.34 -31.01
CA SER A 4 -46.02 -10.07 -30.65
C SER A 4 -45.28 -9.35 -29.53
N ALA A 5 -45.29 -9.93 -28.34
CA ALA A 5 -44.45 -9.54 -27.23
C ALA A 5 -43.00 -10.00 -27.49
N LEU A 6 -42.17 -9.11 -27.97
CA LEU A 6 -40.73 -9.32 -28.02
C LEU A 6 -40.18 -9.24 -26.58
N SER A 7 -40.02 -10.41 -25.97
CA SER A 7 -39.26 -10.58 -24.73
C SER A 7 -37.82 -10.16 -24.95
N ARG A 8 -37.44 -8.97 -24.49
CA ARG A 8 -36.04 -8.57 -24.42
C ARG A 8 -35.35 -9.44 -23.38
N LEU A 9 -34.60 -10.41 -23.80
CA LEU A 9 -33.62 -11.08 -22.98
C LEU A 9 -32.57 -10.05 -22.57
N THR A 10 -32.70 -9.49 -21.40
CA THR A 10 -31.63 -8.75 -20.76
C THR A 10 -30.58 -9.75 -20.31
N LEU A 11 -29.51 -9.85 -21.07
CA LEU A 11 -28.33 -10.59 -20.68
C LEU A 11 -27.72 -9.84 -19.49
N THR A 12 -28.09 -10.25 -18.27
CA THR A 12 -27.45 -9.75 -17.06
C THR A 12 -26.01 -10.24 -17.05
N ALA A 13 -25.10 -9.36 -17.41
CA ALA A 13 -23.69 -9.63 -17.29
C ALA A 13 -23.38 -9.98 -15.81
N ARG A 14 -22.99 -11.23 -15.61
CA ARG A 14 -22.56 -11.74 -14.31
C ARG A 14 -21.39 -10.87 -13.85
N PRO A 15 -21.46 -10.21 -12.67
CA PRO A 15 -20.33 -9.43 -12.18
C PRO A 15 -19.13 -10.36 -12.05
N ALA A 16 -18.04 -9.99 -12.72
CA ALA A 16 -16.78 -10.71 -12.58
C ALA A 16 -16.40 -10.71 -11.09
N ALA A 17 -16.23 -11.89 -10.52
CA ALA A 17 -15.78 -12.02 -9.14
C ALA A 17 -14.46 -11.25 -8.99
N PRO A 18 -14.28 -10.44 -7.93
CA PRO A 18 -13.03 -9.74 -7.72
C PRO A 18 -11.92 -10.78 -7.61
N THR A 19 -11.02 -10.78 -8.58
CA THR A 19 -9.80 -11.57 -8.53
C THR A 19 -8.98 -11.02 -7.37
N THR A 20 -9.20 -11.59 -6.20
CA THR A 20 -8.38 -11.30 -5.02
C THR A 20 -6.99 -11.88 -5.30
N THR A 21 -6.17 -11.12 -5.99
CA THR A 21 -4.74 -11.38 -6.04
C THR A 21 -4.24 -11.26 -4.61
N ARG A 22 -4.10 -12.42 -3.98
CA ARG A 22 -3.54 -12.54 -2.64
C ARG A 22 -2.09 -12.07 -2.73
N ALA A 23 -1.87 -10.77 -2.54
CA ALA A 23 -0.53 -10.22 -2.45
C ALA A 23 0.12 -10.81 -1.21
N PHE A 24 1.08 -11.71 -1.41
CA PHE A 24 1.94 -12.20 -0.34
C PHE A 24 2.80 -11.04 0.18
N ALA A 25 2.27 -10.32 1.16
CA ALA A 25 3.05 -9.33 1.87
C ALA A 25 3.84 -10.03 2.97
N SER A 26 5.17 -9.87 2.97
CA SER A 26 6.02 -10.40 4.03
C SER A 26 5.71 -9.72 5.37
N ASN A 27 5.99 -10.40 6.47
CA ASN A 27 5.82 -9.80 7.80
C ASN A 27 6.69 -8.54 8.01
N ARG A 28 7.76 -8.37 7.24
CA ARG A 28 8.60 -7.17 7.26
C ARG A 28 7.88 -5.97 6.63
N SER A 29 7.23 -6.16 5.49
CA SER A 29 6.51 -5.08 4.81
C SER A 29 5.30 -4.60 5.63
N LYS A 30 4.72 -5.47 6.47
CA LYS A 30 3.63 -5.09 7.39
C LYS A 30 4.08 -4.21 8.55
N ARG A 31 5.36 -4.28 8.96
CA ARG A 31 5.94 -3.52 10.07
C ARG A 31 6.52 -2.17 9.68
N GLY A 32 6.46 -1.81 8.40
CA GLY A 32 7.02 -0.57 7.89
C GLY A 32 6.21 -0.02 6.72
N ILE A 33 6.60 1.13 6.24
CA ILE A 33 5.99 1.78 5.08
C ILE A 33 6.86 1.50 3.85
N TYR A 34 6.50 0.48 3.10
CA TYR A 34 7.29 -0.01 1.97
C TYR A 34 6.75 0.41 0.60
N ALA A 35 5.62 1.12 0.58
CA ALA A 35 4.96 1.59 -0.65
C ALA A 35 4.75 0.46 -1.69
N GLY A 36 4.33 -0.71 -1.23
CA GLY A 36 4.11 -1.89 -2.06
C GLY A 36 5.37 -2.65 -2.49
N LYS A 37 6.56 -2.24 -2.00
CA LYS A 37 7.80 -2.98 -2.23
C LYS A 37 7.94 -4.10 -1.21
N ASP A 38 8.35 -5.27 -1.67
CA ASP A 38 8.61 -6.42 -0.82
C ASP A 38 9.81 -7.22 -1.35
N ILE A 39 10.26 -8.18 -0.56
CA ILE A 39 11.31 -9.10 -0.96
C ILE A 39 10.82 -9.96 -2.14
N ARG A 40 11.66 -10.10 -3.14
CA ARG A 40 11.41 -10.95 -4.30
C ARG A 40 12.50 -11.99 -4.43
N PHE A 41 12.18 -13.10 -5.05
CA PHE A 41 13.10 -14.19 -5.30
C PHE A 41 13.30 -14.35 -6.81
N GLY A 42 14.50 -14.67 -7.19
CA GLY A 42 14.89 -14.91 -8.57
C GLY A 42 16.06 -15.87 -8.66
N ASN A 43 16.61 -16.01 -9.85
CA ASN A 43 17.76 -16.85 -10.11
C ASN A 43 18.86 -16.03 -10.80
N ASN A 44 20.11 -16.27 -10.41
CA ASN A 44 21.26 -15.91 -11.22
C ASN A 44 21.54 -17.07 -12.18
N ILE A 45 21.74 -16.73 -13.45
CA ILE A 45 22.14 -17.69 -14.47
C ILE A 45 23.60 -17.41 -14.83
N SER A 46 24.48 -18.39 -14.61
CA SER A 46 25.89 -18.30 -14.99
C SER A 46 26.04 -18.51 -16.51
N PHE A 47 27.24 -18.22 -17.02
CA PHE A 47 27.61 -18.51 -18.42
C PHE A 47 27.35 -19.97 -18.80
N SER A 48 27.57 -20.90 -17.86
CA SER A 48 27.29 -22.34 -18.02
C SER A 48 25.84 -22.74 -17.76
N HIS A 49 24.90 -21.79 -17.78
CA HIS A 49 23.47 -21.98 -17.55
C HIS A 49 23.11 -22.57 -16.17
N ARG A 50 24.01 -22.55 -15.21
CA ARG A 50 23.70 -22.90 -13.82
C ARG A 50 22.80 -21.86 -13.20
N LYS A 51 21.72 -22.31 -12.58
CA LYS A 51 20.77 -21.46 -11.83
C LYS A 51 21.10 -21.50 -10.33
N THR A 52 21.42 -20.35 -9.76
CA THR A 52 21.58 -20.18 -8.32
C THR A 52 20.47 -19.25 -7.79
N ARG A 53 19.89 -19.60 -6.65
CA ARG A 53 18.83 -18.78 -6.03
C ARG A 53 19.38 -17.43 -5.61
N ARG A 54 18.59 -16.40 -5.86
CA ARG A 54 18.89 -15.01 -5.54
C ARG A 54 17.68 -14.35 -4.89
N THR A 55 17.92 -13.40 -3.98
CA THR A 55 16.88 -12.57 -3.37
C THR A 55 17.08 -11.11 -3.74
N PHE A 56 15.98 -10.43 -4.06
CA PHE A 56 15.95 -8.98 -4.26
C PHE A 56 15.29 -8.35 -3.04
N LYS A 57 16.08 -7.67 -2.23
CA LYS A 57 15.59 -6.99 -1.03
C LYS A 57 15.31 -5.53 -1.34
N PRO A 58 14.18 -4.95 -0.89
CA PRO A 58 13.94 -3.52 -1.01
C PRO A 58 14.94 -2.76 -0.14
N ASN A 59 15.36 -1.58 -0.61
CA ASN A 59 16.23 -0.69 0.17
C ASN A 59 15.40 -0.02 1.27
N ALA A 60 15.35 -0.66 2.43
CA ALA A 60 14.61 -0.19 3.58
C ALA A 60 15.57 0.40 4.63
N GLN A 61 15.25 1.57 5.11
CA GLN A 61 16.00 2.30 6.13
C GLN A 61 15.09 2.70 7.28
N ARG A 62 15.66 2.79 8.48
CA ARG A 62 14.95 3.30 9.64
C ARG A 62 15.14 4.82 9.72
N LYS A 63 14.04 5.56 9.59
CA LYS A 63 14.04 7.03 9.61
C LYS A 63 13.03 7.57 10.62
N ARG A 64 13.30 8.76 11.11
CA ARG A 64 12.36 9.58 11.87
C ARG A 64 11.79 10.64 10.96
N LEU A 65 10.48 10.80 10.97
CA LEU A 65 9.77 11.81 10.22
C LEU A 65 8.96 12.66 11.18
N TRP A 66 8.95 13.94 10.95
CA TRP A 66 8.15 14.88 11.73
C TRP A 66 6.70 14.86 11.27
N SER A 67 5.79 14.75 12.22
CA SER A 67 4.35 14.91 11.98
C SER A 67 3.91 16.27 12.51
N GLU A 68 3.40 17.12 11.62
CA GLU A 68 2.89 18.46 11.99
C GLU A 68 1.60 18.35 12.81
N THR A 69 0.74 17.40 12.43
CA THR A 69 -0.54 17.19 13.10
C THR A 69 -0.36 16.73 14.55
N LEU A 70 0.58 15.81 14.78
CA LEU A 70 0.84 15.26 16.11
C LEU A 70 1.88 16.06 16.92
N GLY A 71 2.67 16.91 16.26
CA GLY A 71 3.78 17.65 16.89
C GLY A 71 4.88 16.76 17.45
N CYS A 72 5.11 15.59 16.86
CA CYS A 72 6.09 14.63 17.34
C CYS A 72 6.84 13.90 16.20
N TRP A 73 7.96 13.28 16.57
CA TRP A 73 8.76 12.48 15.67
C TRP A 73 8.27 11.04 15.62
N LEU A 74 7.85 10.60 14.45
CA LEU A 74 7.45 9.22 14.20
C LEU A 74 8.62 8.42 13.60
N ARG A 75 8.85 7.22 14.12
CA ARG A 75 9.90 6.31 13.63
C ARG A 75 9.28 5.21 12.79
N PHE A 76 9.77 5.09 11.55
CA PHE A 76 9.34 4.03 10.63
C PHE A 76 10.51 3.33 9.96
N ASN A 77 10.30 2.10 9.57
CA ASN A 77 11.11 1.45 8.55
C ASN A 77 10.52 1.81 7.19
N LEU A 78 11.27 2.53 6.37
CA LEU A 78 10.81 3.09 5.11
C LEU A 78 11.69 2.62 3.99
N THR A 79 11.10 2.34 2.82
CA THR A 79 11.88 2.20 1.60
C THR A 79 12.26 3.58 1.06
N THR A 80 13.38 3.65 0.33
CA THR A 80 13.76 4.90 -0.36
C THR A 80 12.70 5.37 -1.33
N HIS A 81 11.93 4.43 -1.91
CA HIS A 81 10.78 4.76 -2.74
C HIS A 81 9.66 5.44 -1.92
N ALA A 82 9.35 4.91 -0.73
CA ALA A 82 8.36 5.52 0.16
C ALA A 82 8.78 6.93 0.60
N LEU A 83 10.06 7.15 0.91
CA LEU A 83 10.59 8.48 1.24
C LEU A 83 10.33 9.49 0.11
N ARG A 84 10.63 9.14 -1.12
CA ARG A 84 10.33 10.02 -2.28
C ARG A 84 8.83 10.31 -2.43
N CYS A 85 7.97 9.34 -2.12
CA CYS A 85 6.53 9.56 -2.16
C CYS A 85 6.06 10.50 -1.05
N ILE A 86 6.66 10.42 0.14
CA ILE A 86 6.38 11.31 1.27
C ILE A 86 6.82 12.74 0.94
N ASP A 87 8.02 12.91 0.36
CA ASP A 87 8.53 14.23 -0.05
C ASP A 87 7.61 14.88 -1.09
N ARG A 88 7.16 14.10 -2.08
CA ARG A 88 6.20 14.59 -3.10
C ARG A 88 4.82 14.93 -2.53
N ALA A 89 4.40 14.26 -1.47
CA ALA A 89 3.12 14.53 -0.81
C ALA A 89 3.16 15.78 0.08
N GLY A 90 4.35 16.30 0.38
CA GLY A 90 4.53 17.44 1.26
C GLY A 90 4.64 17.09 2.74
N GLY A 91 4.91 15.82 3.08
CA GLY A 91 5.10 15.37 4.44
C GLY A 91 4.46 14.03 4.74
N ILE A 92 4.75 13.49 5.92
CA ILE A 92 4.24 12.17 6.34
C ILE A 92 2.72 12.18 6.52
N ASP A 93 2.15 13.24 7.07
CA ASP A 93 0.72 13.35 7.36
C ASP A 93 -0.11 13.34 6.08
N ALA A 94 0.28 14.14 5.10
CA ALA A 94 -0.38 14.19 3.80
C ALA A 94 -0.25 12.84 3.06
N TYR A 95 0.90 12.20 3.14
CA TYR A 95 1.14 10.88 2.55
C TYR A 95 0.24 9.80 3.16
N LEU A 96 0.16 9.74 4.49
CA LEU A 96 -0.64 8.74 5.22
C LEU A 96 -2.13 8.88 4.92
N LEU A 97 -2.65 10.10 4.84
CA LEU A 97 -4.06 10.34 4.54
C LEU A 97 -4.42 10.02 3.08
N LYS A 98 -3.51 10.30 2.15
CA LYS A 98 -3.73 10.09 0.71
C LYS A 98 -3.57 8.62 0.30
N THR A 99 -2.74 7.87 1.00
CA THR A 99 -2.36 6.51 0.56
C THR A 99 -3.35 5.47 1.09
N PRO A 100 -3.83 4.53 0.26
CA PRO A 100 -4.71 3.46 0.72
C PRO A 100 -3.99 2.49 1.66
N ASP A 101 -4.72 1.91 2.61
CA ASP A 101 -4.19 1.04 3.67
C ASP A 101 -3.39 -0.16 3.15
N ALA A 102 -3.74 -0.69 2.00
CA ALA A 102 -3.02 -1.78 1.35
C ALA A 102 -1.54 -1.47 1.07
N LYS A 103 -1.19 -0.19 0.87
CA LYS A 103 0.17 0.28 0.60
C LYS A 103 0.89 0.80 1.85
N LEU A 104 0.15 1.14 2.90
CA LEU A 104 0.70 1.72 4.13
C LEU A 104 1.39 0.71 5.04
N GLY A 105 1.14 -0.58 4.84
CA GLY A 105 1.54 -1.61 5.81
C GLY A 105 0.60 -1.63 7.01
N ALA A 106 0.10 -2.84 7.32
CA ALA A 106 -1.04 -3.03 8.22
C ALA A 106 -0.83 -2.55 9.67
N LEU A 107 0.42 -2.48 10.14
CA LEU A 107 0.70 -2.18 11.54
C LEU A 107 1.23 -0.77 11.77
N ALA A 108 2.26 -0.36 11.03
CA ALA A 108 2.92 0.91 11.28
C ALA A 108 2.17 2.09 10.66
N GLY A 109 1.86 2.00 9.36
CA GLY A 109 1.23 3.09 8.63
C GLY A 109 -0.22 3.32 9.02
N ALA A 110 -1.00 2.24 9.17
CA ALA A 110 -2.41 2.34 9.53
C ALA A 110 -2.61 2.90 10.94
N ASN A 111 -1.77 2.52 11.91
CA ASN A 111 -1.85 3.06 13.27
C ASN A 111 -1.51 4.56 13.29
N ALA A 112 -0.45 4.97 12.59
CA ALA A 112 -0.08 6.38 12.50
C ALA A 112 -1.18 7.21 11.82
N ARG A 113 -1.81 6.69 10.77
CA ARG A 113 -2.94 7.33 10.11
C ARG A 113 -4.10 7.56 11.06
N ARG A 114 -4.51 6.55 11.82
CA ARG A 114 -5.59 6.68 12.82
C ARG A 114 -5.29 7.74 13.87
N MET A 115 -4.03 7.83 14.34
CA MET A 115 -3.62 8.86 15.29
C MET A 115 -3.75 10.26 14.68
N ILE A 116 -3.37 10.44 13.42
CA ILE A 116 -3.48 11.72 12.72
C ILE A 116 -4.93 12.09 12.47
N GLU A 117 -5.77 11.15 12.06
CA GLU A 117 -7.21 11.34 11.85
C GLU A 117 -7.89 11.75 13.17
N ALA A 118 -7.59 11.07 14.27
CA ALA A 118 -8.11 11.41 15.60
C ALA A 118 -7.66 12.80 16.06
N ALA A 119 -6.38 13.16 15.85
CA ALA A 119 -5.86 14.47 16.20
C ALA A 119 -6.48 15.60 15.36
N ARG A 120 -6.80 15.35 14.09
CA ARG A 120 -7.52 16.32 13.26
C ARG A 120 -8.96 16.50 13.73
N ALA A 121 -9.66 15.38 13.97
CA ALA A 121 -11.04 15.44 14.46
C ALA A 121 -11.18 16.19 15.80
N SER A 122 -10.14 16.16 16.66
CA SER A 122 -10.15 16.92 17.91
C SER A 122 -9.82 18.41 17.74
N ARG A 123 -9.19 18.80 16.63
CA ARG A 123 -8.87 20.21 16.33
C ARG A 123 -10.00 20.94 15.59
N ASP A 124 -10.76 20.22 14.77
CA ASP A 124 -11.90 20.73 14.03
C ASP A 124 -13.21 20.07 14.56
N PRO A 125 -13.72 20.45 15.72
CA PRO A 125 -15.05 20.06 16.15
C PRO A 125 -16.07 20.91 15.37
N SER A 126 -16.52 20.39 14.23
CA SER A 126 -17.67 20.97 13.49
C SER A 126 -18.98 20.64 14.16
#